data_e3de263cec3aeba1bb29bcdd612cf2f6
#
_entry.id   e3de263cec3aeba1bb29bcdd612cf2f6
#
_cell.length_a   1.000
_cell.length_b   1.000
_cell.length_c   1.000
_cell.angle_alpha   90.00
_cell.angle_beta   90.00
_cell.angle_gamma   90.00
#
_symmetry.space_group_name_H-M   'P 1'
#
loop_
_entity.id
_entity.type
_entity.pdbx_description
1 polymer ?
#
loop_
_entity_poly.entity_id
_entity_poly.type
_entity_poly.pdbx_seq_one_letter_code
_entity_poly.pdbx_strand_id
1 'polypeptide(L)' 'KTRRGKVTMFNPDKGFGFIRDLDSGESIFAHVTNMKEQVEQGDKVTFEVEQSHKGPSAIKVTIVK' A
#
# COMPACT_ATOMS: atom_id res chain seq x y z
N LYS A 1 -13.57 1.13 1.94
CA LYS A 1 -13.81 -0.11 1.24
C LYS A 1 -12.49 -0.81 0.94
N THR A 2 -12.38 -2.08 1.29
CA THR A 2 -11.12 -2.81 1.17
C THR A 2 -10.79 -3.13 -0.27
N ARG A 3 -9.56 -2.86 -0.68
CA ARG A 3 -9.06 -3.16 -2.01
C ARG A 3 -7.89 -4.13 -1.90
N ARG A 4 -7.58 -4.79 -2.99
CA ARG A 4 -6.47 -5.73 -3.05
C ARG A 4 -5.38 -5.17 -3.94
N GLY A 5 -4.14 -5.39 -3.53
CA GLY A 5 -3.00 -4.92 -4.27
C GLY A 5 -1.77 -5.75 -4.03
N LYS A 6 -0.70 -5.33 -4.69
CA LYS A 6 0.61 -5.98 -4.57
C LYS A 6 1.66 -4.90 -4.39
N VAL A 7 2.54 -5.10 -3.43
CA VAL A 7 3.63 -4.15 -3.17
C VAL A 7 4.62 -4.21 -4.31
N THR A 8 4.76 -3.10 -5.03
CA THR A 8 5.68 -3.02 -6.16
C THR A 8 7.04 -2.49 -5.73
N MET A 9 7.07 -1.70 -4.66
CA MET A 9 8.30 -1.15 -4.12
C MET A 9 8.09 -0.82 -2.65
N PHE A 10 9.10 -1.07 -1.83
CA PHE A 10 9.08 -0.65 -0.44
C PHE A 10 10.48 -0.24 -0.02
N ASN A 11 10.57 0.94 0.61
CA ASN A 11 11.82 1.47 1.11
C ASN A 11 11.72 1.61 2.64
N PRO A 12 12.25 0.63 3.39
CA PRO A 12 12.15 0.68 4.85
C PRO A 12 12.93 1.83 5.48
N ASP A 13 14.00 2.28 4.84
CA ASP A 13 14.80 3.38 5.36
C ASP A 13 14.03 4.70 5.36
N LYS A 14 13.22 4.91 4.33
CA LYS A 14 12.40 6.11 4.22
C LYS A 14 11.00 5.92 4.75
N GLY A 15 10.59 4.67 5.02
CA GLY A 15 9.32 4.37 5.62
C GLY A 15 8.13 4.49 4.70
N PHE A 16 8.30 4.20 3.40
CA PHE A 16 7.19 4.23 2.46
C PHE A 16 7.37 3.23 1.34
N GLY A 17 6.30 3.01 0.61
CA GLY A 17 6.33 2.15 -0.56
C GLY A 17 5.16 2.45 -1.47
N PHE A 18 5.05 1.65 -2.52
CA PHE A 18 3.94 1.76 -3.46
C PHE A 18 3.25 0.41 -3.61
N ILE A 19 1.94 0.46 -3.70
CA ILE A 19 1.10 -0.71 -3.89
C ILE A 19 0.37 -0.54 -5.21
N ARG A 20 0.44 -1.55 -6.06
CA ARG A 20 -0.36 -1.55 -7.28
C ARG A 20 -1.74 -2.09 -6.96
N ASP A 21 -2.77 -1.29 -7.21
CA ASP A 21 -4.14 -1.71 -7.08
C ASP A 21 -4.45 -2.73 -8.19
N LEU A 22 -4.82 -3.94 -7.82
CA LEU A 22 -5.05 -5.00 -8.81
C LEU A 22 -6.31 -4.78 -9.63
N ASP A 23 -7.24 -3.97 -9.13
CA ASP A 23 -8.48 -3.68 -9.84
C ASP A 23 -8.30 -2.55 -10.86
N SER A 24 -7.62 -1.48 -10.48
CA SER A 24 -7.46 -0.29 -11.32
C SER A 24 -6.12 -0.24 -12.05
N GLY A 25 -5.11 -0.95 -11.53
CA GLY A 25 -3.76 -0.90 -12.07
C GLY A 25 -2.98 0.33 -11.68
N GLU A 26 -3.53 1.16 -10.80
CA GLU A 26 -2.86 2.37 -10.35
C GLU A 26 -1.86 2.07 -9.24
N SER A 27 -0.78 2.86 -9.19
CA SER A 27 0.17 2.82 -8.08
C SER A 27 -0.32 3.75 -6.98
N ILE A 28 -0.42 3.22 -5.78
CA ILE A 28 -0.93 3.96 -4.61
C ILE A 28 0.19 4.09 -3.61
N PHE A 29 0.44 5.31 -3.14
CA PHE A 29 1.44 5.56 -2.10
C PHE A 29 0.99 4.94 -0.77
N ALA A 30 1.95 4.30 -0.09
CA ALA A 30 1.68 3.69 1.22
C ALA A 30 2.79 4.06 2.18
N HIS A 31 2.44 4.74 3.27
CA HIS A 31 3.38 5.09 4.31
C HIS A 31 3.40 4.02 5.39
N VAL A 32 4.57 3.78 5.99
CA VAL A 32 4.75 2.72 6.98
C VAL A 32 3.80 2.86 8.17
N THR A 33 3.43 4.08 8.54
CA THR A 33 2.49 4.31 9.64
C THR A 33 1.09 3.80 9.36
N ASN A 34 0.77 3.55 8.10
CA ASN A 34 -0.54 3.03 7.69
C ASN A 34 -0.50 1.53 7.44
N MET A 35 0.60 0.88 7.77
CA MET A 35 0.78 -0.56 7.61
C MET A 35 0.75 -1.22 8.98
N LYS A 36 -0.05 -2.27 9.12
CA LYS A 36 -0.09 -3.03 10.37
C LYS A 36 1.12 -3.93 10.51
N GLU A 37 1.70 -4.33 9.39
CA GLU A 37 2.88 -5.19 9.35
C GLU A 37 3.85 -4.62 8.34
N GLN A 38 5.14 -4.91 8.54
CA GLN A 38 6.14 -4.52 7.56
C GLN A 38 5.97 -5.38 6.31
N VAL A 39 5.80 -4.70 5.17
CA VAL A 39 5.63 -5.37 3.89
C VAL A 39 6.95 -5.39 3.14
N GLU A 40 7.02 -6.24 2.13
CA GLU A 40 8.16 -6.32 1.25
C GLU A 40 7.69 -6.31 -0.19
N GLN A 41 8.61 -5.99 -1.09
CA GLN A 41 8.31 -6.01 -2.52
C GLN A 41 7.78 -7.39 -2.92
N GLY A 42 6.65 -7.39 -3.64
CA GLY A 42 6.02 -8.62 -4.09
C GLY A 42 4.94 -9.17 -3.17
N ASP A 43 4.79 -8.62 -1.97
CA ASP A 43 3.75 -9.07 -1.06
C ASP A 43 2.37 -8.68 -1.55
N LYS A 44 1.41 -9.59 -1.38
CA LYS A 44 0.01 -9.29 -1.64
C LYS A 44 -0.59 -8.70 -0.38
N VAL A 45 -1.34 -7.62 -0.55
CA VAL A 45 -1.89 -6.89 0.58
C VAL A 45 -3.34 -6.51 0.32
N THR A 46 -4.07 -6.24 1.40
CA THR A 46 -5.35 -5.54 1.34
C THR A 46 -5.16 -4.17 1.95
N PHE A 47 -5.90 -3.20 1.47
CA PHE A 47 -5.76 -1.83 1.93
C PHE A 47 -7.02 -1.04 1.63
N GLU A 48 -7.10 0.16 2.20
CA GLU A 48 -8.13 1.13 1.86
C GLU A 48 -7.45 2.35 1.30
N VAL A 49 -8.19 3.13 0.53
CA VAL A 49 -7.65 4.34 -0.10
C VAL A 49 -8.24 5.56 0.58
N GLU A 50 -7.36 6.49 0.92
CA GLU A 50 -7.74 7.78 1.48
C GLU A 50 -7.18 8.88 0.60
N GLN A 51 -8.00 9.90 0.31
CA GLN A 51 -7.51 11.04 -0.46
C GLN A 51 -6.68 11.94 0.45
N SER A 52 -5.54 12.37 -0.06
CA SER A 52 -4.64 13.27 0.66
C SER A 52 -4.22 14.40 -0.27
N HIS A 53 -3.46 15.35 0.28
CA HIS A 53 -2.96 16.48 -0.53
C HIS A 53 -2.09 16.03 -1.69
N LYS A 54 -1.45 14.88 -1.56
CA LYS A 54 -0.57 14.35 -2.61
C LYS A 54 -1.28 13.34 -3.51
N GLY A 55 -2.57 13.14 -3.34
CA GLY A 55 -3.35 12.18 -4.09
C GLY A 55 -3.79 11.00 -3.25
N PRO A 56 -4.17 9.89 -3.86
CA PRO A 56 -4.63 8.73 -3.11
C PRO A 56 -3.50 8.09 -2.31
N SER A 57 -3.81 7.67 -1.09
CA SER A 57 -2.88 7.05 -0.18
C SER A 57 -3.48 5.76 0.37
N ALA A 58 -2.68 4.70 0.45
CA ALA A 58 -3.14 3.44 1.02
C ALA A 58 -3.07 3.50 2.55
N ILE A 59 -4.16 3.09 3.19
CA ILE A 59 -4.23 3.02 4.64
C ILE A 59 -4.69 1.63 5.05
N LYS A 60 -4.48 1.28 6.31
CA LYS A 60 -4.87 -0.02 6.87
C LYS A 60 -4.33 -1.18 6.03
N VAL A 61 -3.06 -1.06 5.63
CA VAL A 61 -2.42 -2.06 4.80
C VAL A 61 -2.16 -3.33 5.62
N THR A 62 -2.61 -4.46 5.11
CA THR A 62 -2.48 -5.75 5.79
C THR A 62 -2.00 -6.79 4.77
N ILE A 63 -1.04 -7.61 5.17
CA ILE A 63 -0.52 -8.67 4.29
C ILE A 63 -1.55 -9.78 4.17
N VAL A 64 -1.79 -10.23 2.96
CA VAL A 64 -2.64 -11.39 2.68
C VAL A 64 -1.78 -12.65 2.75
N LYS A 65 -2.17 -13.54 3.61
CA LYS A 65 -1.45 -14.81 3.77
C LYS A 65 -2.17 -15.96 3.08
#